data_fba7172f08f175d604cd6465aaeb93e9
#
_entry.id   fba7172f08f175d604cd6465aaeb93e9
#
_cell.length_a   1.000
_cell.length_b   1.000
_cell.length_c   1.000
_cell.angle_alpha   90.00
_cell.angle_beta   90.00
_cell.angle_gamma   90.00
#
_symmetry.space_group_name_H-M   'P 1'
#
loop_
_entity.id
_entity.type
_entity.pdbx_description
1 polymer ?
#
loop_
_entity_poly.entity_id
_entity_poly.type
_entity_poly.pdbx_seq_one_letter_code
_entity_poly.pdbx_strand_id
1 'polypeptide(L)'
;MKTSFLIAAATLALGLCGLTQAAEEHKGRGHDDKAAAHPHEAKAQHGGVVSVVKDTNYELVTRAGEILLYVTDHGKAVDLSGATAKLTLLSGSKKEELTLVPGKDALQAKSDFAVAAGTKAVAQVSTKGQPAQAVRFSVK
;
A
#
# COMPACT_ATOMS: atom_id res chain seq x y z
N MET A 1 -53.05 6.31 -13.82
CA MET A 1 -53.68 5.12 -13.25
C MET A 1 -52.87 4.78 -12.02
N LYS A 2 -53.11 5.36 -10.85
CA LYS A 2 -54.12 5.01 -9.82
C LYS A 2 -54.23 3.51 -9.61
N THR A 3 -53.61 3.01 -8.57
CA THR A 3 -54.31 2.20 -7.57
C THR A 3 -53.50 2.10 -6.29
N SER A 4 -54.02 2.76 -5.29
CA SER A 4 -53.82 2.55 -3.87
C SER A 4 -54.41 1.21 -3.45
N PHE A 5 -53.82 0.52 -2.49
CA PHE A 5 -54.59 -0.29 -1.54
C PHE A 5 -53.99 -0.20 -0.14
N LEU A 6 -54.84 0.17 0.72
CA LEU A 6 -54.81 0.38 2.14
C LEU A 6 -55.14 -0.91 2.92
N ILE A 7 -54.85 -0.87 4.23
CA ILE A 7 -55.58 -1.49 5.36
C ILE A 7 -55.09 -2.93 5.70
N ALA A 8 -54.89 -3.34 6.94
CA ALA A 8 -55.33 -3.02 8.28
C ALA A 8 -54.41 -3.73 9.29
N ALA A 9 -54.04 -3.10 10.37
CA ALA A 9 -54.67 -3.15 11.69
C ALA A 9 -54.47 -4.42 12.52
N ALA A 10 -53.78 -4.19 13.62
CA ALA A 10 -54.02 -4.58 15.00
C ALA A 10 -54.01 -6.07 15.37
N THR A 11 -53.12 -6.43 16.29
CA THR A 11 -53.57 -6.91 17.60
C THR A 11 -52.42 -6.82 18.64
N LEU A 12 -52.80 -6.27 19.74
CA LEU A 12 -52.23 -6.13 21.05
C LEU A 12 -52.19 -7.47 21.76
N ALA A 13 -51.06 -7.92 22.27
CA ALA A 13 -51.01 -8.92 23.34
C ALA A 13 -49.91 -8.57 24.34
N LEU A 14 -50.33 -8.08 25.48
CA LEU A 14 -49.53 -8.02 26.70
C LEU A 14 -49.17 -9.44 27.13
N GLY A 15 -47.89 -9.70 27.35
CA GLY A 15 -47.37 -10.87 28.03
C GLY A 15 -46.25 -10.45 28.95
N LEU A 16 -46.63 -10.17 30.19
CA LEU A 16 -45.75 -9.94 31.33
C LEU A 16 -45.36 -11.31 31.86
N CYS A 17 -44.07 -11.66 31.88
CA CYS A 17 -43.45 -12.49 32.94
C CYS A 17 -42.00 -12.86 32.56
N GLY A 18 -41.13 -12.67 33.53
CA GLY A 18 -39.95 -13.50 33.68
C GLY A 18 -38.64 -12.78 33.71
N LEU A 19 -38.32 -12.15 34.85
CA LEU A 19 -36.96 -11.88 35.26
C LEU A 19 -36.24 -13.21 35.50
N THR A 20 -35.26 -13.52 34.70
CA THR A 20 -34.14 -14.36 35.14
C THR A 20 -32.86 -13.71 34.59
N GLN A 21 -32.17 -13.05 35.50
CA GLN A 21 -30.76 -12.75 35.35
C GLN A 21 -30.00 -14.06 35.35
N ALA A 22 -29.44 -14.40 34.21
CA ALA A 22 -28.30 -15.30 34.16
C ALA A 22 -27.15 -14.45 33.58
N ALA A 23 -26.34 -13.93 34.46
CA ALA A 23 -25.03 -13.44 34.14
C ALA A 23 -24.18 -14.63 33.72
N GLU A 24 -24.10 -14.90 32.45
CA GLU A 24 -23.01 -15.68 31.90
C GLU A 24 -22.02 -14.68 31.29
N GLU A 25 -20.96 -14.50 32.06
CA GLU A 25 -19.71 -13.93 31.53
C GLU A 25 -19.21 -14.80 30.37
N HIS A 26 -19.71 -14.56 29.19
CA HIS A 26 -18.98 -14.90 28.00
C HIS A 26 -17.78 -13.97 27.93
N LYS A 27 -16.72 -14.39 28.61
CA LYS A 27 -15.36 -13.95 28.36
C LYS A 27 -15.08 -14.22 26.88
N GLY A 28 -15.55 -13.29 26.04
CA GLY A 28 -15.21 -13.22 24.64
C GLY A 28 -13.70 -13.14 24.57
N ARG A 29 -13.09 -14.27 24.22
CA ARG A 29 -11.75 -14.25 23.68
C ARG A 29 -11.83 -13.39 22.44
N GLY A 30 -11.50 -12.12 22.60
CA GLY A 30 -11.10 -11.29 21.50
C GLY A 30 -9.95 -12.04 20.85
N HIS A 31 -10.21 -12.62 19.70
CA HIS A 31 -9.15 -12.87 18.76
C HIS A 31 -8.69 -11.48 18.33
N ASP A 32 -7.76 -10.93 19.11
CA ASP A 32 -6.84 -9.92 18.60
C ASP A 32 -6.02 -10.62 17.53
N ASP A 33 -6.61 -10.75 16.35
CA ASP A 33 -5.86 -10.85 15.12
C ASP A 33 -5.19 -9.49 14.86
N LYS A 34 -4.40 -9.06 15.84
CA LYS A 34 -3.22 -8.29 15.56
C LYS A 34 -2.33 -9.25 14.79
N ALA A 35 -2.56 -9.36 13.49
CA ALA A 35 -1.46 -9.55 12.60
C ALA A 35 -0.46 -8.48 13.00
N ALA A 36 0.48 -8.86 13.86
CA ALA A 36 1.66 -8.11 14.11
C ALA A 36 2.34 -7.99 12.74
N ALA A 37 1.96 -7.00 11.98
CA ALA A 37 2.82 -6.43 10.99
C ALA A 37 4.02 -5.99 11.82
N HIS A 38 5.01 -6.87 11.94
CA HIS A 38 6.33 -6.46 12.36
C HIS A 38 6.71 -5.38 11.35
N PRO A 39 6.80 -4.11 11.75
CA PRO A 39 7.38 -3.12 10.89
C PRO A 39 8.84 -3.54 10.80
N HIS A 40 9.17 -4.31 9.78
CA HIS A 40 10.53 -4.35 9.31
C HIS A 40 10.82 -2.92 8.89
N GLU A 41 11.42 -2.15 9.80
CA GLU A 41 11.98 -0.85 9.45
C GLU A 41 13.02 -1.13 8.36
N ALA A 42 12.56 -1.11 7.14
CA ALA A 42 13.42 -1.24 6.00
C ALA A 42 14.29 0.01 5.97
N LYS A 43 15.54 -0.17 6.38
CA LYS A 43 16.52 0.92 6.40
C LYS A 43 17.00 1.16 4.98
N ALA A 44 17.04 2.43 4.59
CA ALA A 44 17.67 2.85 3.35
C ALA A 44 19.15 2.40 3.35
N GLN A 45 19.54 1.68 2.32
CA GLN A 45 20.93 1.21 2.14
C GLN A 45 21.74 2.14 1.23
N HIS A 46 21.05 2.90 0.39
CA HIS A 46 21.66 3.79 -0.62
C HIS A 46 21.30 5.27 -0.39
N GLY A 47 20.68 5.58 0.77
CA GLY A 47 20.32 6.94 1.15
C GLY A 47 19.04 7.46 0.48
N GLY A 48 18.20 6.56 -0.01
CA GLY A 48 16.92 6.87 -0.63
C GLY A 48 15.73 6.79 0.31
N VAL A 49 14.54 6.79 -0.27
CA VAL A 49 13.28 6.60 0.44
C VAL A 49 12.82 5.17 0.24
N VAL A 50 12.56 4.46 1.35
CA VAL A 50 12.16 3.05 1.32
C VAL A 50 10.66 2.90 1.46
N SER A 51 10.11 1.98 0.69
CA SER A 51 8.73 1.50 0.80
C SER A 51 8.74 -0.03 0.77
N VAL A 52 7.95 -0.65 1.63
CA VAL A 52 7.83 -2.11 1.71
C VAL A 52 6.49 -2.55 1.18
N VAL A 53 6.49 -3.51 0.29
CA VAL A 53 5.27 -4.12 -0.25
C VAL A 53 5.47 -5.63 -0.30
N LYS A 54 4.65 -6.39 0.43
CA LYS A 54 4.71 -7.86 0.49
C LYS A 54 6.13 -8.39 0.77
N ASP A 55 6.75 -7.90 1.85
CA ASP A 55 8.10 -8.28 2.29
C ASP A 55 9.25 -7.88 1.34
N THR A 56 8.94 -7.28 0.20
CA THR A 56 9.91 -6.72 -0.72
C THR A 56 10.15 -5.25 -0.40
N ASN A 57 11.40 -4.87 -0.25
CA ASN A 57 11.84 -3.50 -0.02
C ASN A 57 12.16 -2.83 -1.35
N TYR A 58 11.61 -1.66 -1.54
CA TYR A 58 11.87 -0.79 -2.68
C TYR A 58 12.53 0.49 -2.17
N GLU A 59 13.71 0.81 -2.61
CA GLU A 59 14.42 2.04 -2.25
C GLU A 59 14.56 2.94 -3.47
N LEU A 60 13.89 4.09 -3.44
CA LEU A 60 13.96 5.10 -4.47
C LEU A 60 15.08 6.09 -4.13
N VAL A 61 16.11 6.13 -4.94
CA VAL A 61 17.25 7.03 -4.80
C VAL A 61 17.22 8.04 -5.94
N THR A 62 17.36 9.30 -5.60
CA THR A 62 17.46 10.38 -6.56
C THR A 62 18.83 11.03 -6.45
N ARG A 63 19.54 11.10 -7.55
CA ARG A 63 20.84 11.76 -7.68
C ARG A 63 20.76 12.82 -8.79
N ALA A 64 21.78 13.65 -8.88
CA ALA A 64 21.84 14.63 -9.96
C ALA A 64 21.79 13.96 -11.33
N GLY A 65 20.69 14.17 -12.07
CA GLY A 65 20.49 13.64 -13.43
C GLY A 65 20.09 12.16 -13.51
N GLU A 66 19.83 11.48 -12.36
CA GLU A 66 19.52 10.06 -12.36
C GLU A 66 18.55 9.66 -11.23
N ILE A 67 17.66 8.75 -11.54
CA ILE A 67 16.77 8.11 -10.59
C ILE A 67 17.01 6.61 -10.61
N LEU A 68 17.19 6.03 -9.41
CA LEU A 68 17.49 4.63 -9.20
C LEU A 68 16.41 4.00 -8.32
N LEU A 69 15.98 2.80 -8.65
CA LEU A 69 15.07 2.01 -7.84
C LEU A 69 15.72 0.66 -7.52
N TYR A 70 16.17 0.53 -6.29
CA TYR A 70 16.69 -0.74 -5.77
C TYR A 70 15.54 -1.61 -5.26
N VAL A 71 15.64 -2.91 -5.51
CA VAL A 71 14.64 -3.88 -5.06
C VAL A 71 15.35 -4.99 -4.32
N THR A 72 14.96 -5.22 -3.06
CA THR A 72 15.50 -6.28 -2.23
C THR A 72 14.37 -7.10 -1.60
N ASP A 73 14.55 -8.40 -1.56
CA ASP A 73 13.65 -9.33 -0.91
C ASP A 73 14.40 -10.04 0.23
N HIS A 74 13.87 -9.97 1.46
CA HIS A 74 14.53 -10.49 2.66
C HIS A 74 16.02 -10.09 2.76
N GLY A 75 16.34 -8.85 2.39
CA GLY A 75 17.70 -8.30 2.42
C GLY A 75 18.63 -8.75 1.29
N LYS A 76 18.13 -9.50 0.31
CA LYS A 76 18.88 -9.91 -0.88
C LYS A 76 18.42 -9.12 -2.10
N ALA A 77 19.37 -8.74 -2.95
CA ALA A 77 19.03 -8.09 -4.21
C ALA A 77 18.19 -9.02 -5.11
N VAL A 78 17.13 -8.49 -5.67
CA VAL A 78 16.26 -9.19 -6.62
C VAL A 78 16.89 -9.14 -8.01
N ASP A 79 16.81 -10.23 -8.77
CA ASP A 79 17.19 -10.22 -10.18
C ASP A 79 16.24 -9.30 -10.97
N LEU A 80 16.80 -8.22 -11.49
CA LEU A 80 16.09 -7.22 -12.27
C LEU A 80 16.22 -7.43 -13.79
N SER A 81 16.76 -8.55 -14.23
CA SER A 81 16.87 -8.90 -15.64
C SER A 81 15.49 -8.96 -16.28
N GLY A 82 15.22 -8.08 -17.26
CA GLY A 82 13.93 -7.96 -17.91
C GLY A 82 12.82 -7.32 -17.06
N ALA A 83 13.17 -6.76 -15.90
CA ALA A 83 12.25 -5.95 -15.12
C ALA A 83 12.13 -4.54 -15.72
N THR A 84 11.01 -3.90 -15.47
CA THR A 84 10.79 -2.48 -15.82
C THR A 84 9.97 -1.81 -14.73
N ALA A 85 10.09 -0.50 -14.59
CA ALA A 85 9.20 0.25 -13.73
C ALA A 85 8.73 1.53 -14.43
N LYS A 86 7.43 1.81 -14.34
CA LYS A 86 6.88 3.12 -14.68
C LYS A 86 6.82 3.95 -13.42
N LEU A 87 7.59 5.02 -13.35
CA LEU A 87 7.65 5.92 -12.22
C LEU A 87 6.93 7.21 -12.54
N THR A 88 5.99 7.60 -11.70
CA THR A 88 5.35 8.90 -11.73
C THR A 88 5.82 9.69 -10.53
N LEU A 89 6.41 10.88 -10.77
CA LEU A 89 6.83 11.85 -9.77
C LEU A 89 5.86 13.01 -9.72
N LEU A 90 5.52 13.47 -8.53
CA LEU A 90 4.67 14.63 -8.31
C LEU A 90 5.28 15.52 -7.23
N SER A 91 5.70 16.72 -7.61
CA SER A 91 6.25 17.76 -6.72
C SER A 91 5.49 19.07 -6.92
N GLY A 92 4.63 19.41 -5.96
CA GLY A 92 3.70 20.51 -6.11
C GLY A 92 2.77 20.30 -7.31
N SER A 93 2.83 21.20 -8.28
CA SER A 93 2.07 21.11 -9.55
C SER A 93 2.86 20.44 -10.68
N LYS A 94 4.13 20.12 -10.47
CA LYS A 94 4.98 19.46 -11.47
C LYS A 94 4.82 17.96 -11.43
N LYS A 95 4.58 17.35 -12.58
CA LYS A 95 4.48 15.92 -12.77
C LYS A 95 5.49 15.47 -13.83
N GLU A 96 6.16 14.34 -13.57
CA GLU A 96 6.99 13.66 -14.55
C GLU A 96 6.69 12.17 -14.55
N GLU A 97 6.71 11.56 -15.71
CA GLU A 97 6.57 10.10 -15.88
C GLU A 97 7.81 9.56 -16.58
N LEU A 98 8.41 8.54 -15.98
CA LEU A 98 9.65 7.92 -16.43
C LEU A 98 9.47 6.42 -16.55
N THR A 99 10.19 5.83 -17.50
CA THR A 99 10.36 4.38 -17.55
C THR A 99 11.77 4.04 -17.09
N LEU A 100 11.86 3.28 -15.99
CA LEU A 100 13.11 2.78 -15.47
C LEU A 100 13.41 1.44 -16.12
N VAL A 101 14.64 1.27 -16.57
CA VAL A 101 15.15 0.06 -17.21
C VAL A 101 16.24 -0.58 -16.35
N PRO A 102 16.52 -1.88 -16.51
CA PRO A 102 17.57 -2.55 -15.75
C PRO A 102 18.93 -1.86 -15.93
N GLY A 103 19.53 -1.51 -14.81
CA GLY A 103 20.94 -1.12 -14.71
C GLY A 103 21.78 -2.23 -14.10
N LYS A 104 22.89 -1.87 -13.47
CA LYS A 104 23.78 -2.84 -12.82
C LYS A 104 23.14 -3.49 -11.61
N ASP A 105 22.66 -2.67 -10.67
CA ASP A 105 22.15 -3.14 -9.37
C ASP A 105 20.73 -2.59 -9.05
N ALA A 106 20.19 -1.77 -9.95
CA ALA A 106 18.89 -1.11 -9.79
C ALA A 106 18.21 -0.90 -11.14
N LEU A 107 16.91 -0.65 -11.12
CA LEU A 107 16.25 -0.03 -12.26
C LEU A 107 16.61 1.45 -12.30
N GLN A 108 16.90 2.00 -13.46
CA GLN A 108 17.43 3.35 -13.61
C GLN A 108 16.74 4.13 -14.74
N ALA A 109 16.67 5.44 -14.58
CA ALA A 109 16.31 6.39 -15.62
C ALA A 109 17.10 7.69 -15.44
N LYS A 110 17.37 8.39 -16.53
CA LYS A 110 17.90 9.75 -16.48
C LYS A 110 16.74 10.72 -16.29
N SER A 111 16.88 11.68 -15.39
CA SER A 111 15.90 12.73 -15.15
C SER A 111 16.55 13.91 -14.46
N ASP A 112 16.20 15.10 -14.91
CA ASP A 112 16.56 16.35 -14.26
C ASP A 112 15.46 16.87 -13.33
N PHE A 113 14.49 16.03 -13.01
CA PHE A 113 13.40 16.38 -12.11
C PHE A 113 13.93 16.66 -10.70
N ALA A 114 13.67 17.87 -10.22
CA ALA A 114 14.04 18.25 -8.86
C ALA A 114 13.15 17.56 -7.86
N VAL A 115 13.66 16.50 -7.24
CA VAL A 115 12.98 15.79 -6.15
C VAL A 115 13.26 16.51 -4.84
N ALA A 116 12.27 17.25 -4.36
CA ALA A 116 12.33 17.99 -3.10
C ALA A 116 11.49 17.29 -2.01
N ALA A 117 11.65 17.74 -0.77
CA ALA A 117 10.78 17.33 0.32
C ALA A 117 9.30 17.56 -0.04
N GLY A 118 8.44 16.62 0.29
CA GLY A 118 7.03 16.62 -0.11
C GLY A 118 6.73 15.99 -1.48
N THR A 119 7.75 15.66 -2.27
CA THR A 119 7.55 14.92 -3.53
C THR A 119 6.92 13.55 -3.23
N LYS A 120 5.89 13.22 -3.98
CA LYS A 120 5.26 11.90 -3.98
C LYS A 120 5.68 11.15 -5.24
N ALA A 121 5.96 9.87 -5.09
CA ALA A 121 6.31 9.01 -6.21
C ALA A 121 5.48 7.74 -6.20
N VAL A 122 5.08 7.27 -7.37
CA VAL A 122 4.42 5.97 -7.56
C VAL A 122 5.16 5.21 -8.65
N ALA A 123 5.69 4.05 -8.30
CA ALA A 123 6.33 3.14 -9.22
C ALA A 123 5.43 1.93 -9.48
N GLN A 124 5.15 1.63 -10.75
CA GLN A 124 4.57 0.38 -11.20
C GLN A 124 5.71 -0.53 -11.63
N VAL A 125 6.10 -1.44 -10.76
CA VAL A 125 7.26 -2.33 -10.98
C VAL A 125 6.78 -3.65 -11.54
N SER A 126 7.31 -4.04 -12.69
CA SER A 126 7.07 -5.35 -13.33
C SER A 126 8.38 -6.12 -13.32
N THR A 127 8.41 -7.26 -12.64
CA THR A 127 9.52 -8.20 -12.65
C THR A 127 9.14 -9.46 -13.40
N LYS A 128 10.11 -10.17 -13.92
CA LYS A 128 9.86 -11.38 -14.69
C LYS A 128 9.08 -12.41 -13.87
N GLY A 129 7.93 -12.84 -14.38
CA GLY A 129 7.11 -13.87 -13.75
C GLY A 129 6.26 -13.40 -12.55
N GLN A 130 6.24 -12.10 -12.25
CA GLN A 130 5.43 -11.53 -11.18
C GLN A 130 4.43 -10.50 -11.73
N PRO A 131 3.24 -10.38 -11.14
CA PRO A 131 2.32 -9.32 -11.51
C PRO A 131 2.91 -7.94 -11.16
N ALA A 132 2.53 -6.93 -11.93
CA ALA A 132 2.97 -5.56 -11.68
C ALA A 132 2.60 -5.11 -10.26
N GLN A 133 3.57 -4.57 -9.53
CA GLN A 133 3.42 -4.11 -8.16
C GLN A 133 3.46 -2.59 -8.10
N ALA A 134 2.41 -1.98 -7.51
CA ALA A 134 2.38 -0.55 -7.25
C ALA A 134 3.08 -0.23 -5.93
N VAL A 135 4.08 0.62 -5.99
CA VAL A 135 4.88 1.06 -4.85
C VAL A 135 4.79 2.57 -4.71
N ARG A 136 4.51 3.07 -3.51
CA ARG A 136 4.37 4.50 -3.24
C ARG A 136 5.47 4.98 -2.32
N PHE A 137 6.00 6.16 -2.63
CA PHE A 137 7.03 6.84 -1.87
C PHE A 137 6.59 8.25 -1.50
N SER A 138 7.06 8.73 -0.36
CA SER A 138 6.92 10.13 0.06
C SER A 138 8.28 10.62 0.53
N VAL A 139 8.84 11.57 -0.19
CA VAL A 139 10.11 12.20 0.17
C VAL A 139 9.86 13.16 1.31
N LYS A 140 10.57 13.01 2.42
CA LYS A 140 10.47 13.85 3.62
C LYS A 140 11.50 14.94 3.61
#